data_ba0904e5d7822ef5cd3324c1e6e6786d
#
_entry.id   ba0904e5d7822ef5cd3324c1e6e6786d
#
_cell.length_a   1.000
_cell.length_b   1.000
_cell.length_c   1.000
_cell.angle_alpha   90.00
_cell.angle_beta   90.00
_cell.angle_gamma   90.00
#
_symmetry.space_group_name_H-M   'P 1'
#
loop_
_entity.id
_entity.type
_entity.pdbx_description
1 polymer ?
#
loop_
_entity_poly.entity_id
_entity_poly.type
_entity_poly.pdbx_seq_one_letter_code
_entity_poly.pdbx_strand_id
1 'polypeptide(L)'
;MVGYIALGRGILVSALLLLAACETRSISNAGYKSNNPFYKGELSEYDVLGVDRSSGFSDSDIQKALLERRPIAVKKGSAVMLVQSGALLADPDMVSAMEKYFTVSSFSGVPLSETARSISASPPPTIPYSQLFRMAAAKGGYETVVVYWGMLESASEGLGGKAISWLPIIGGVVPDETQHMRIRLMVAVIDVRTGQWDSFSVEPAEDEAISNQHGRAAVDQRQVALLKTKAYKAAAEAIALRYAR
;
A
#
# COMPACT_ATOMS: atom_id res chain seq x y z
N MET A 1 -3.44 10.58 52.81
CA MET A 1 -2.45 10.12 51.81
C MET A 1 -3.06 9.22 50.70
N VAL A 2 -4.35 9.40 50.35
CA VAL A 2 -5.07 8.52 49.40
C VAL A 2 -5.45 9.24 48.10
N GLY A 3 -5.27 10.57 48.02
CA GLY A 3 -5.75 11.36 46.89
C GLY A 3 -4.82 11.46 45.64
N TYR A 4 -3.53 11.18 45.79
CA TYR A 4 -2.57 11.39 44.66
C TYR A 4 -2.39 10.17 43.74
N ILE A 5 -2.84 8.99 44.13
CA ILE A 5 -2.69 7.78 43.29
C ILE A 5 -3.78 7.69 42.22
N ALA A 6 -4.94 8.31 42.44
CA ALA A 6 -6.05 8.27 41.49
C ALA A 6 -5.83 9.21 40.27
N LEU A 7 -5.16 10.36 40.49
CA LEU A 7 -4.90 11.32 39.41
C LEU A 7 -3.85 10.82 38.40
N GLY A 8 -2.83 10.10 38.87
CA GLY A 8 -1.78 9.57 37.99
C GLY A 8 -2.28 8.46 37.05
N ARG A 9 -3.27 7.66 37.48
CA ARG A 9 -3.83 6.59 36.64
C ARG A 9 -4.75 7.13 35.53
N GLY A 10 -5.47 8.21 35.79
CA GLY A 10 -6.34 8.85 34.78
C GLY A 10 -5.54 9.47 33.64
N ILE A 11 -4.41 10.11 33.93
CA ILE A 11 -3.55 10.75 32.93
C ILE A 11 -2.82 9.71 32.06
N LEU A 12 -2.39 8.58 32.66
CA LEU A 12 -1.73 7.51 31.90
C LEU A 12 -2.67 6.80 30.92
N VAL A 13 -3.93 6.56 31.31
CA VAL A 13 -4.95 5.96 30.44
C VAL A 13 -5.35 6.91 29.32
N SER A 14 -5.46 8.22 29.59
CA SER A 14 -5.74 9.22 28.55
C SER A 14 -4.60 9.37 27.55
N ALA A 15 -3.34 9.26 27.99
CA ALA A 15 -2.17 9.31 27.11
C ALA A 15 -2.08 8.07 26.20
N LEU A 16 -2.46 6.88 26.69
CA LEU A 16 -2.49 5.66 25.88
C LEU A 16 -3.59 5.69 24.80
N LEU A 17 -4.73 6.35 25.06
CA LEU A 17 -5.82 6.47 24.09
C LEU A 17 -5.49 7.43 22.93
N LEU A 18 -4.56 8.37 23.11
CA LEU A 18 -4.12 9.29 22.06
C LEU A 18 -3.13 8.66 21.07
N LEU A 19 -2.50 7.54 21.40
CA LEU A 19 -1.56 6.83 20.53
C LEU A 19 -2.25 5.93 19.48
N ALA A 20 -3.56 5.68 19.60
CA ALA A 20 -4.29 4.77 18.71
C ALA A 20 -4.81 5.42 17.41
N ALA A 21 -4.57 6.70 17.16
CA ALA A 21 -5.22 7.45 16.07
C ALA A 21 -4.28 7.99 14.98
N CYS A 22 -3.03 7.53 14.94
CA CYS A 22 -2.07 8.00 13.92
C CYS A 22 -1.98 7.01 12.76
N GLU A 23 -3.06 6.81 12.03
CA GLU A 23 -3.05 6.01 10.81
C GLU A 23 -2.61 6.88 9.62
N THR A 24 -1.59 6.42 8.90
CA THR A 24 -1.10 7.08 7.68
C THR A 24 -2.14 6.94 6.57
N ARG A 25 -2.41 8.03 5.86
CA ARG A 25 -3.33 7.97 4.72
C ARG A 25 -2.69 7.26 3.54
N SER A 26 -3.29 6.16 3.16
CA SER A 26 -2.91 5.38 1.99
C SER A 26 -3.94 5.52 0.88
N ILE A 27 -3.63 5.01 -0.32
CA ILE A 27 -4.58 4.95 -1.43
C ILE A 27 -5.82 4.10 -1.10
N SER A 28 -5.72 3.15 -0.16
CA SER A 28 -6.78 2.22 0.18
C SER A 28 -7.72 2.72 1.29
N ASN A 29 -7.27 3.69 2.11
CA ASN A 29 -8.11 4.32 3.13
C ASN A 29 -8.46 5.79 2.82
N ALA A 30 -7.87 6.37 1.76
CA ALA A 30 -8.10 7.75 1.38
C ALA A 30 -9.34 7.92 0.48
N GLY A 31 -10.00 9.07 0.59
CA GLY A 31 -11.17 9.40 -0.25
C GLY A 31 -12.52 9.10 0.39
N TYR A 32 -12.57 8.63 1.63
CA TYR A 32 -13.79 8.45 2.41
C TYR A 32 -13.99 9.63 3.37
N LYS A 33 -15.26 10.05 3.58
CA LYS A 33 -15.61 11.13 4.53
C LYS A 33 -15.29 10.78 5.98
N SER A 34 -15.22 9.49 6.29
CA SER A 34 -14.80 8.89 7.56
C SER A 34 -13.95 7.68 7.27
N ASN A 35 -13.31 7.12 8.27
CA ASN A 35 -12.53 5.89 8.13
C ASN A 35 -13.29 4.83 7.34
N ASN A 36 -12.65 4.26 6.34
CA ASN A 36 -13.21 3.15 5.58
C ASN A 36 -13.44 1.95 6.52
N PRO A 37 -14.70 1.54 6.82
CA PRO A 37 -14.95 0.46 7.77
C PRO A 37 -14.46 -0.91 7.26
N PHE A 38 -14.20 -1.02 5.97
CA PHE A 38 -13.67 -2.23 5.34
C PHE A 38 -12.15 -2.26 5.30
N TYR A 39 -11.50 -1.13 5.59
CA TYR A 39 -10.05 -1.08 5.68
C TYR A 39 -9.57 -1.80 6.96
N LYS A 40 -8.72 -2.79 6.81
CA LYS A 40 -8.15 -3.61 7.88
C LYS A 40 -6.63 -3.49 7.98
N GLY A 41 -6.09 -2.41 7.45
CA GLY A 41 -4.65 -2.21 7.31
C GLY A 41 -4.14 -2.65 5.95
N GLU A 42 -2.86 -2.48 5.75
CA GLU A 42 -2.14 -2.85 4.54
C GLU A 42 -1.23 -4.05 4.77
N LEU A 43 -0.92 -4.75 3.69
CA LEU A 43 0.13 -5.76 3.68
C LEU A 43 1.48 -5.06 3.79
N SER A 44 2.38 -5.58 4.60
CA SER A 44 3.75 -5.09 4.61
C SER A 44 4.49 -5.53 3.35
N GLU A 45 5.52 -4.79 2.97
CA GLU A 45 6.39 -5.14 1.86
C GLU A 45 7.00 -6.55 2.05
N TYR A 46 7.39 -6.90 3.26
CA TYR A 46 7.91 -8.22 3.60
C TYR A 46 6.90 -9.34 3.37
N ASP A 47 5.62 -9.10 3.71
CA ASP A 47 4.54 -10.07 3.45
C ASP A 47 4.36 -10.30 1.95
N VAL A 48 4.35 -9.20 1.18
CA VAL A 48 4.16 -9.23 -0.28
C VAL A 48 5.31 -9.94 -0.98
N LEU A 49 6.57 -9.64 -0.59
CA LEU A 49 7.77 -10.18 -1.22
C LEU A 49 8.18 -11.55 -0.67
N GLY A 50 7.53 -12.02 0.40
CA GLY A 50 7.80 -13.33 0.98
C GLY A 50 9.11 -13.41 1.73
N VAL A 51 9.58 -12.28 2.26
CA VAL A 51 10.78 -12.23 3.11
C VAL A 51 10.33 -12.44 4.56
N ASP A 52 10.52 -13.65 5.07
CA ASP A 52 10.19 -13.95 6.46
C ASP A 52 11.23 -13.32 7.40
N ARG A 53 10.77 -12.30 8.15
CA ARG A 53 11.62 -11.58 9.11
C ARG A 53 11.95 -12.40 10.37
N SER A 54 11.23 -13.47 10.64
CA SER A 54 11.44 -14.34 11.81
C SER A 54 12.43 -15.47 11.52
N SER A 55 12.63 -15.82 10.26
CA SER A 55 13.62 -16.82 9.86
C SER A 55 15.02 -16.19 9.78
N GLY A 56 16.01 -16.80 10.44
CA GLY A 56 17.39 -16.43 10.23
C GLY A 56 17.85 -16.84 8.83
N PHE A 57 18.52 -15.92 8.12
CA PHE A 57 19.14 -16.21 6.83
C PHE A 57 20.64 -16.35 7.00
N SER A 58 21.23 -17.35 6.35
CA SER A 58 22.67 -17.53 6.27
C SER A 58 23.22 -16.86 5.00
N ASP A 59 24.52 -16.58 4.97
CA ASP A 59 25.17 -16.09 3.75
C ASP A 59 25.04 -17.08 2.59
N SER A 60 24.97 -18.38 2.87
CA SER A 60 24.73 -19.39 1.83
C SER A 60 23.35 -19.26 1.20
N ASP A 61 22.30 -18.89 1.96
CA ASP A 61 20.97 -18.66 1.42
C ASP A 61 20.95 -17.43 0.52
N ILE A 62 21.68 -16.39 0.89
CA ILE A 62 21.84 -15.18 0.07
C ILE A 62 22.56 -15.52 -1.24
N GLN A 63 23.67 -16.25 -1.17
CA GLN A 63 24.42 -16.66 -2.37
C GLN A 63 23.56 -17.54 -3.31
N LYS A 64 22.81 -18.47 -2.76
CA LYS A 64 21.87 -19.29 -3.53
C LYS A 64 20.83 -18.43 -4.24
N ALA A 65 20.19 -17.47 -3.53
CA ALA A 65 19.21 -16.57 -4.10
C ALA A 65 19.79 -15.73 -5.26
N LEU A 66 21.05 -15.26 -5.12
CA LEU A 66 21.74 -14.53 -6.18
C LEU A 66 21.98 -15.38 -7.43
N LEU A 67 22.36 -16.65 -7.26
CA LEU A 67 22.58 -17.58 -8.37
C LEU A 67 21.29 -17.97 -9.09
N GLU A 68 20.20 -18.04 -8.36
CA GLU A 68 18.87 -18.40 -8.89
C GLU A 68 18.14 -17.23 -9.56
N ARG A 69 18.65 -16.00 -9.41
CA ARG A 69 17.99 -14.80 -9.94
C ARG A 69 17.80 -14.88 -11.45
N ARG A 70 16.57 -14.62 -11.89
CA ARG A 70 16.19 -14.50 -13.30
C ARG A 70 15.49 -13.15 -13.51
N PRO A 71 15.64 -12.51 -14.66
CA PRO A 71 14.90 -11.29 -15.00
C PRO A 71 13.42 -11.64 -15.15
N ILE A 72 12.56 -10.79 -14.58
CA ILE A 72 11.12 -10.89 -14.74
C ILE A 72 10.75 -10.44 -16.15
N ALA A 73 9.89 -11.20 -16.79
CA ALA A 73 9.32 -10.84 -18.08
C ALA A 73 7.83 -11.14 -18.05
N VAL A 74 7.01 -10.17 -18.45
CA VAL A 74 5.55 -10.32 -18.56
C VAL A 74 5.20 -10.29 -20.03
N LYS A 75 4.58 -11.34 -20.53
CA LYS A 75 4.19 -11.38 -21.95
C LYS A 75 3.11 -10.32 -22.18
N LYS A 76 3.28 -9.52 -23.22
CA LYS A 76 2.30 -8.50 -23.62
C LYS A 76 0.92 -9.14 -23.86
N GLY A 77 -0.13 -8.57 -23.29
CA GLY A 77 -1.48 -9.09 -23.38
C GLY A 77 -1.77 -10.32 -22.50
N SER A 78 -0.76 -10.82 -21.72
CA SER A 78 -1.00 -11.95 -20.82
C SER A 78 -1.92 -11.58 -19.66
N ALA A 79 -2.48 -12.61 -19.01
CA ALA A 79 -3.30 -12.45 -17.83
C ALA A 79 -2.43 -12.15 -16.60
N VAL A 80 -2.77 -11.09 -15.87
CA VAL A 80 -2.10 -10.61 -14.67
C VAL A 80 -3.09 -10.56 -13.51
N MET A 81 -2.74 -11.10 -12.36
CA MET A 81 -3.49 -10.94 -11.13
C MET A 81 -3.04 -9.64 -10.44
N LEU A 82 -3.98 -8.70 -10.27
CA LEU A 82 -3.74 -7.38 -9.70
C LEU A 82 -4.26 -7.31 -8.26
N VAL A 83 -3.40 -6.85 -7.34
CA VAL A 83 -3.68 -6.77 -5.91
C VAL A 83 -3.37 -5.36 -5.42
N GLN A 84 -4.38 -4.68 -4.87
CA GLN A 84 -4.19 -3.43 -4.12
C GLN A 84 -4.10 -3.75 -2.63
N SER A 85 -2.96 -3.43 -2.01
CA SER A 85 -2.78 -3.62 -0.57
C SER A 85 -3.84 -2.85 0.20
N GLY A 86 -4.48 -3.49 1.18
CA GLY A 86 -5.53 -2.90 2.00
C GLY A 86 -6.92 -2.81 1.35
N ALA A 87 -7.12 -3.28 0.11
CA ALA A 87 -8.40 -3.21 -0.57
C ALA A 87 -8.93 -4.61 -0.97
N LEU A 88 -10.27 -4.77 -0.98
CA LEU A 88 -10.91 -6.00 -1.46
C LEU A 88 -10.73 -6.19 -2.97
N LEU A 89 -10.75 -5.10 -3.73
CA LEU A 89 -10.54 -5.08 -5.17
C LEU A 89 -9.63 -3.90 -5.50
N ALA A 90 -8.88 -4.03 -6.58
CA ALA A 90 -8.10 -2.93 -7.11
C ALA A 90 -9.00 -1.77 -7.55
N ASP A 91 -8.53 -0.54 -7.38
CA ASP A 91 -9.24 0.66 -7.84
C ASP A 91 -9.51 0.56 -9.37
N PRO A 92 -10.72 0.91 -9.83
CA PRO A 92 -11.09 0.80 -11.25
C PRO A 92 -10.14 1.54 -12.20
N ASP A 93 -9.61 2.69 -11.78
CA ASP A 93 -8.66 3.47 -12.58
C ASP A 93 -7.34 2.72 -12.81
N MET A 94 -6.87 1.96 -11.81
CA MET A 94 -5.68 1.12 -11.97
C MET A 94 -5.95 -0.08 -12.88
N VAL A 95 -7.11 -0.72 -12.72
CA VAL A 95 -7.55 -1.81 -13.61
C VAL A 95 -7.57 -1.30 -15.06
N SER A 96 -8.26 -0.19 -15.32
CA SER A 96 -8.39 0.38 -16.66
C SER A 96 -7.04 0.83 -17.24
N ALA A 97 -6.11 1.31 -16.42
CA ALA A 97 -4.78 1.67 -16.86
C ALA A 97 -3.96 0.43 -17.28
N MET A 98 -4.04 -0.65 -16.51
CA MET A 98 -3.36 -1.92 -16.76
C MET A 98 -3.95 -2.68 -17.96
N GLU A 99 -5.25 -2.61 -18.18
CA GLU A 99 -5.96 -3.29 -19.29
C GLU A 99 -5.51 -2.80 -20.68
N LYS A 100 -4.83 -1.66 -20.77
CA LYS A 100 -4.20 -1.21 -22.01
C LYS A 100 -3.04 -2.11 -22.46
N TYR A 101 -2.47 -2.87 -21.55
CA TYR A 101 -1.26 -3.66 -21.77
C TYR A 101 -1.45 -5.15 -21.50
N PHE A 102 -2.36 -5.50 -20.58
CA PHE A 102 -2.54 -6.85 -20.04
C PHE A 102 -4.02 -7.20 -19.90
N THR A 103 -4.32 -8.48 -19.74
CA THR A 103 -5.65 -8.91 -19.25
C THR A 103 -5.60 -8.92 -17.73
N VAL A 104 -6.49 -8.20 -17.06
CA VAL A 104 -6.40 -7.96 -15.62
C VAL A 104 -7.53 -8.64 -14.86
N SER A 105 -7.18 -9.29 -13.74
CA SER A 105 -8.14 -9.75 -12.75
C SER A 105 -7.73 -9.27 -11.37
N SER A 106 -8.66 -8.61 -10.66
CA SER A 106 -8.42 -8.14 -9.30
C SER A 106 -8.53 -9.27 -8.28
N PHE A 107 -7.65 -9.25 -7.30
CA PHE A 107 -7.67 -10.14 -6.14
C PHE A 107 -7.53 -9.33 -4.85
N SER A 108 -8.07 -9.86 -3.73
CA SER A 108 -8.08 -9.15 -2.45
C SER A 108 -6.67 -8.97 -1.88
N GLY A 109 -6.35 -7.74 -1.51
CA GLY A 109 -5.14 -7.36 -0.78
C GLY A 109 -5.41 -7.02 0.70
N VAL A 110 -6.58 -7.40 1.23
CA VAL A 110 -6.92 -7.18 2.65
C VAL A 110 -6.16 -8.17 3.52
N PRO A 111 -5.44 -7.70 4.56
CA PRO A 111 -4.79 -8.59 5.51
C PRO A 111 -5.80 -9.52 6.20
N LEU A 112 -5.45 -10.79 6.34
CA LEU A 112 -6.24 -11.73 7.12
C LEU A 112 -6.18 -11.30 8.59
N SER A 113 -7.32 -11.05 9.20
CA SER A 113 -7.40 -10.59 10.59
C SER A 113 -6.86 -11.68 11.53
N GLU A 114 -6.06 -11.28 12.52
CA GLU A 114 -5.57 -12.18 13.56
C GLU A 114 -6.72 -12.81 14.37
N THR A 115 -7.86 -12.14 14.45
CA THR A 115 -9.07 -12.64 15.12
C THR A 115 -9.59 -13.92 14.47
N ALA A 116 -9.43 -14.07 13.16
CA ALA A 116 -9.80 -15.31 12.45
C ALA A 116 -8.84 -16.46 12.78
N ARG A 117 -7.61 -16.16 13.23
CA ARG A 117 -6.60 -17.14 13.64
C ARG A 117 -6.80 -17.61 15.09
N SER A 118 -7.35 -16.76 15.96
CA SER A 118 -7.49 -17.05 17.41
C SER A 118 -8.69 -17.90 17.78
N ILE A 119 -9.63 -18.14 16.87
CA ILE A 119 -10.83 -18.95 17.11
C ILE A 119 -10.55 -20.47 16.98
N SER A 120 -9.42 -20.85 16.39
CA SER A 120 -9.04 -22.25 16.22
C SER A 120 -8.17 -22.73 17.37
N ALA A 121 -8.52 -23.88 17.97
CA ALA A 121 -7.73 -24.52 19.04
C ALA A 121 -6.30 -24.92 18.60
N SER A 122 -6.04 -24.95 17.31
CA SER A 122 -4.72 -25.07 16.68
C SER A 122 -4.65 -24.06 15.56
N PRO A 123 -3.92 -22.93 15.71
CA PRO A 123 -3.80 -21.98 14.62
C PRO A 123 -3.18 -22.68 13.41
N PRO A 124 -3.78 -22.53 12.21
CA PRO A 124 -3.20 -23.10 11.01
C PRO A 124 -1.81 -22.50 10.79
N PRO A 125 -0.89 -23.22 10.12
CA PRO A 125 0.43 -22.70 9.81
C PRO A 125 0.28 -21.36 9.10
N THR A 126 1.07 -20.39 9.51
CA THR A 126 1.06 -19.06 8.88
C THR A 126 1.68 -19.18 7.50
N ILE A 127 0.84 -19.20 6.46
CA ILE A 127 1.30 -19.20 5.07
C ILE A 127 1.64 -17.74 4.71
N PRO A 128 2.85 -17.44 4.22
CA PRO A 128 3.21 -16.10 3.75
C PRO A 128 2.28 -15.62 2.63
N TYR A 129 1.92 -14.35 2.63
CA TYR A 129 1.04 -13.77 1.61
C TYR A 129 1.56 -13.97 0.19
N SER A 130 2.88 -13.88 -0.02
CA SER A 130 3.49 -14.17 -1.32
C SER A 130 3.15 -15.57 -1.84
N GLN A 131 3.13 -16.58 -0.97
CA GLN A 131 2.75 -17.94 -1.34
C GLN A 131 1.23 -18.04 -1.60
N LEU A 132 0.40 -17.35 -0.82
CA LEU A 132 -1.05 -17.29 -1.03
C LEU A 132 -1.38 -16.66 -2.40
N PHE A 133 -0.77 -15.55 -2.72
CA PHE A 133 -0.96 -14.88 -4.01
C PHE A 133 -0.50 -15.75 -5.18
N ARG A 134 0.68 -16.36 -5.07
CA ARG A 134 1.18 -17.27 -6.11
C ARG A 134 0.29 -18.48 -6.29
N MET A 135 -0.21 -19.08 -5.20
CA MET A 135 -1.13 -20.21 -5.28
C MET A 135 -2.47 -19.81 -5.91
N ALA A 136 -3.04 -18.67 -5.52
CA ALA A 136 -4.28 -18.15 -6.11
C ALA A 136 -4.10 -17.86 -7.60
N ALA A 137 -3.01 -17.18 -7.95
CA ALA A 137 -2.65 -16.87 -9.33
C ALA A 137 -2.47 -18.15 -10.17
N ALA A 138 -1.70 -19.11 -9.67
CA ALA A 138 -1.47 -20.39 -10.37
C ALA A 138 -2.78 -21.14 -10.63
N LYS A 139 -3.69 -21.20 -9.64
CA LYS A 139 -5.01 -21.83 -9.82
C LYS A 139 -5.89 -21.07 -10.80
N GLY A 140 -5.75 -19.75 -10.89
CA GLY A 140 -6.46 -18.90 -11.85
C GLY A 140 -5.83 -18.87 -13.25
N GLY A 141 -4.67 -19.53 -13.45
CA GLY A 141 -3.97 -19.54 -14.74
C GLY A 141 -3.14 -18.28 -15.00
N TYR A 142 -2.82 -17.49 -13.96
CA TYR A 142 -1.98 -16.30 -14.07
C TYR A 142 -0.51 -16.67 -13.86
N GLU A 143 0.37 -16.11 -14.68
CA GLU A 143 1.82 -16.27 -14.54
C GLU A 143 2.48 -15.12 -13.77
N THR A 144 1.76 -14.03 -13.58
CA THR A 144 2.26 -12.81 -12.92
C THR A 144 1.27 -12.27 -11.91
N VAL A 145 1.78 -11.88 -10.75
CA VAL A 145 1.05 -11.08 -9.75
C VAL A 145 1.66 -9.69 -9.71
N VAL A 146 0.82 -8.68 -9.77
CA VAL A 146 1.21 -7.28 -9.54
C VAL A 146 0.54 -6.82 -8.25
N VAL A 147 1.35 -6.46 -7.26
CA VAL A 147 0.87 -5.88 -6.01
C VAL A 147 1.28 -4.41 -5.97
N TYR A 148 0.37 -3.54 -5.56
CA TYR A 148 0.70 -2.14 -5.40
C TYR A 148 0.10 -1.54 -4.12
N TRP A 149 0.80 -0.55 -3.60
CA TRP A 149 0.39 0.24 -2.45
C TRP A 149 0.87 1.67 -2.61
N GLY A 150 0.27 2.61 -1.92
CA GLY A 150 0.63 4.00 -2.05
C GLY A 150 0.28 4.82 -0.82
N MET A 151 1.11 5.82 -0.57
CA MET A 151 1.00 6.73 0.56
C MET A 151 0.72 8.15 0.05
N LEU A 152 -0.19 8.84 0.73
CA LEU A 152 -0.43 10.26 0.50
C LEU A 152 0.54 11.07 1.36
N GLU A 153 1.18 12.03 0.72
CA GLU A 153 2.11 12.98 1.34
C GLU A 153 1.63 14.40 1.09
N SER A 154 1.82 15.29 2.07
CA SER A 154 1.62 16.73 1.91
C SER A 154 2.95 17.47 1.98
N ALA A 155 3.06 18.58 1.27
CA ALA A 155 4.21 19.45 1.36
C ALA A 155 4.15 20.24 2.66
N SER A 156 5.30 20.37 3.33
CA SER A 156 5.53 21.29 4.42
C SER A 156 6.64 22.25 4.01
N GLU A 157 6.35 23.55 3.98
CA GLU A 157 7.37 24.56 3.78
C GLU A 157 8.15 24.78 5.08
N GLY A 158 9.47 24.58 5.02
CA GLY A 158 10.35 24.87 6.16
C GLY A 158 10.45 26.38 6.41
N LEU A 159 10.67 26.77 7.68
CA LEU A 159 10.83 28.17 8.15
C LEU A 159 11.88 29.04 7.40
N GLY A 160 12.49 28.54 6.35
CA GLY A 160 13.49 29.27 5.52
C GLY A 160 13.16 29.35 4.03
N GLY A 161 11.98 28.93 3.59
CA GLY A 161 11.47 29.19 2.22
C GLY A 161 12.23 28.52 1.05
N LYS A 162 13.12 27.55 1.30
CA LYS A 162 13.97 26.96 0.24
C LYS A 162 13.92 25.43 0.10
N ALA A 163 13.28 24.72 1.00
CA ALA A 163 13.16 23.27 0.90
C ALA A 163 11.74 22.83 1.20
N ILE A 164 11.10 22.22 0.22
CA ILE A 164 9.82 21.54 0.39
C ILE A 164 10.12 20.16 0.98
N SER A 165 9.59 19.89 2.17
CA SER A 165 9.64 18.57 2.79
C SER A 165 8.30 17.88 2.63
N TRP A 166 8.32 16.67 2.08
CA TRP A 166 7.13 15.84 1.91
C TRP A 166 6.96 14.93 3.12
N LEU A 167 5.83 15.06 3.80
CA LEU A 167 5.49 14.28 4.98
C LEU A 167 4.25 13.42 4.72
N PRO A 168 4.22 12.19 5.22
CA PRO A 168 3.02 11.38 5.17
C PRO A 168 1.84 12.08 5.86
N ILE A 169 0.68 12.05 5.23
CA ILE A 169 -0.53 12.60 5.84
C ILE A 169 -1.01 11.62 6.91
N ILE A 170 -1.06 12.11 8.15
CA ILE A 170 -1.50 11.34 9.32
C ILE A 170 -2.88 11.85 9.75
N GLY A 171 -3.86 10.96 9.81
CA GLY A 171 -5.23 11.33 10.15
C GLY A 171 -5.94 12.11 9.05
N GLY A 172 -6.97 12.88 9.42
CA GLY A 172 -7.83 13.62 8.48
C GLY A 172 -7.47 15.10 8.31
N VAL A 173 -6.37 15.57 8.85
CA VAL A 173 -6.06 17.00 8.91
C VAL A 173 -4.91 17.36 7.99
N VAL A 174 -5.20 18.16 6.97
CA VAL A 174 -4.20 18.90 6.20
C VAL A 174 -4.25 20.36 6.70
N PRO A 175 -3.16 20.92 7.22
CA PRO A 175 -3.22 22.16 8.02
C PRO A 175 -3.41 23.46 7.25
N ASP A 176 -3.27 23.48 5.92
CA ASP A 176 -3.10 24.75 5.19
C ASP A 176 -4.20 25.03 4.15
N GLU A 177 -4.38 26.32 3.79
CA GLU A 177 -5.31 26.78 2.76
C GLU A 177 -4.88 26.34 1.37
N THR A 178 -3.58 26.26 1.11
CA THR A 178 -2.99 25.70 -0.11
C THR A 178 -2.49 24.29 0.17
N GLN A 179 -3.12 23.31 -0.46
CA GLN A 179 -2.79 21.91 -0.27
C GLN A 179 -1.92 21.41 -1.42
N HIS A 180 -0.62 21.26 -1.16
CA HIS A 180 0.25 20.51 -2.03
C HIS A 180 0.22 19.04 -1.58
N MET A 181 -0.28 18.18 -2.44
CA MET A 181 -0.37 16.74 -2.17
C MET A 181 0.30 15.95 -3.27
N ARG A 182 0.83 14.79 -2.90
CA ARG A 182 1.30 13.78 -3.86
C ARG A 182 0.99 12.37 -3.39
N ILE A 183 0.97 11.45 -4.34
CA ILE A 183 0.94 10.02 -4.07
C ILE A 183 2.30 9.43 -4.43
N ARG A 184 2.94 8.79 -3.43
CA ARG A 184 4.07 7.91 -3.64
C ARG A 184 3.55 6.50 -3.81
N LEU A 185 3.63 5.98 -5.04
CA LEU A 185 3.16 4.65 -5.39
C LEU A 185 4.33 3.67 -5.50
N MET A 186 4.20 2.53 -4.84
CA MET A 186 5.10 1.39 -4.93
C MET A 186 4.41 0.25 -5.67
N VAL A 187 5.19 -0.46 -6.48
CA VAL A 187 4.73 -1.61 -7.26
C VAL A 187 5.69 -2.76 -7.05
N ALA A 188 5.17 -3.95 -6.81
CA ALA A 188 5.90 -5.21 -6.85
C ALA A 188 5.33 -6.10 -7.95
N VAL A 189 6.21 -6.63 -8.81
CA VAL A 189 5.87 -7.60 -9.84
C VAL A 189 6.49 -8.93 -9.44
N ILE A 190 5.67 -9.97 -9.37
CA ILE A 190 6.04 -11.29 -8.85
C ILE A 190 5.79 -12.33 -9.94
N ASP A 191 6.81 -13.10 -10.29
CA ASP A 191 6.69 -14.28 -11.13
C ASP A 191 6.11 -15.43 -10.32
N VAL A 192 4.97 -15.96 -10.75
CA VAL A 192 4.22 -16.99 -10.02
C VAL A 192 4.98 -18.30 -9.94
N ARG A 193 5.68 -18.66 -11.00
CA ARG A 193 6.40 -19.94 -11.10
C ARG A 193 7.62 -19.98 -10.19
N THR A 194 8.44 -18.93 -10.24
CA THR A 194 9.71 -18.89 -9.52
C THR A 194 9.61 -18.25 -8.13
N GLY A 195 8.63 -17.35 -7.93
CA GLY A 195 8.53 -16.52 -6.75
C GLY A 195 9.50 -15.36 -6.74
N GLN A 196 10.26 -15.17 -7.82
CA GLN A 196 11.10 -14.00 -7.95
C GLN A 196 10.26 -12.74 -8.12
N TRP A 197 10.76 -11.65 -7.61
CA TRP A 197 10.06 -10.38 -7.64
C TRP A 197 11.02 -9.24 -7.98
N ASP A 198 10.44 -8.16 -8.45
CA ASP A 198 11.08 -6.86 -8.60
C ASP A 198 10.14 -5.80 -8.06
N SER A 199 10.67 -4.77 -7.40
CA SER A 199 9.87 -3.68 -6.87
C SER A 199 10.46 -2.33 -7.27
N PHE A 200 9.57 -1.37 -7.49
CA PHE A 200 9.97 -0.01 -7.84
C PHE A 200 8.94 1.02 -7.38
N SER A 201 9.40 2.23 -7.18
CA SER A 201 8.54 3.40 -6.99
C SER A 201 8.30 4.07 -8.33
N VAL A 202 7.07 4.52 -8.54
CA VAL A 202 6.72 5.39 -9.65
C VAL A 202 7.04 6.82 -9.28
N GLU A 203 7.40 7.66 -10.26
CA GLU A 203 7.54 9.09 -10.04
C GLU A 203 6.28 9.63 -9.37
N PRO A 204 6.37 10.33 -8.23
CA PRO A 204 5.21 10.79 -7.51
C PRO A 204 4.35 11.72 -8.36
N ALA A 205 3.05 11.43 -8.43
CA ALA A 205 2.08 12.35 -9.03
C ALA A 205 1.80 13.46 -8.01
N GLU A 206 2.01 14.71 -8.42
CA GLU A 206 1.80 15.89 -7.61
C GLU A 206 0.61 16.70 -8.09
N ASP A 207 -0.07 17.38 -7.16
CA ASP A 207 -1.16 18.29 -7.44
C ASP A 207 -1.27 19.37 -6.36
N GLU A 208 -1.66 20.55 -6.78
CA GLU A 208 -1.90 21.69 -5.92
C GLU A 208 -3.37 22.08 -5.97
N ALA A 209 -4.00 22.24 -4.82
CA ALA A 209 -5.38 22.66 -4.71
C ALA A 209 -5.55 23.76 -3.66
N ILE A 210 -6.35 24.76 -3.99
CA ILE A 210 -6.73 25.83 -3.07
C ILE A 210 -8.11 25.50 -2.52
N SER A 211 -8.25 25.44 -1.21
CA SER A 211 -9.52 25.16 -0.55
C SER A 211 -9.86 26.19 0.52
N ASN A 212 -11.12 26.51 0.67
CA ASN A 212 -11.65 27.22 1.84
C ASN A 212 -12.17 26.21 2.89
N GLN A 213 -12.35 26.67 4.12
CA GLN A 213 -12.77 25.82 5.25
C GLN A 213 -14.04 25.00 4.99
N HIS A 214 -14.99 25.53 4.21
CA HIS A 214 -16.29 24.88 3.96
C HIS A 214 -16.26 23.86 2.83
N GLY A 215 -15.33 23.98 1.88
CA GLY A 215 -15.19 23.08 0.72
C GLY A 215 -14.09 22.03 0.82
N ARG A 216 -13.27 22.07 1.87
CA ARG A 216 -12.02 21.30 2.02
C ARG A 216 -12.16 19.81 1.75
N ALA A 217 -13.15 19.15 2.36
CA ALA A 217 -13.33 17.70 2.18
C ALA A 217 -13.64 17.29 0.74
N ALA A 218 -14.41 18.10 0.01
CA ALA A 218 -14.74 17.82 -1.39
C ALA A 218 -13.53 18.09 -2.32
N VAL A 219 -12.75 19.12 -2.02
CA VAL A 219 -11.50 19.44 -2.74
C VAL A 219 -10.49 18.34 -2.53
N ASP A 220 -10.27 17.92 -1.27
CA ASP A 220 -9.38 16.81 -0.90
C ASP A 220 -9.73 15.50 -1.63
N GLN A 221 -11.02 15.14 -1.67
CA GLN A 221 -11.46 13.94 -2.39
C GLN A 221 -11.18 14.00 -3.90
N ARG A 222 -11.44 15.17 -4.52
CA ARG A 222 -11.17 15.34 -5.96
C ARG A 222 -9.67 15.30 -6.25
N GLN A 223 -8.87 15.96 -5.41
CA GLN A 223 -7.42 15.97 -5.53
C GLN A 223 -6.85 14.55 -5.40
N VAL A 224 -7.27 13.79 -4.39
CA VAL A 224 -6.87 12.39 -4.22
C VAL A 224 -7.26 11.54 -5.43
N ALA A 225 -8.47 11.69 -5.96
CA ALA A 225 -8.92 10.95 -7.14
C ALA A 225 -8.06 11.27 -8.38
N LEU A 226 -7.77 12.55 -8.62
CA LEU A 226 -6.91 12.98 -9.72
C LEU A 226 -5.49 12.43 -9.58
N LEU A 227 -4.93 12.50 -8.38
CA LEU A 227 -3.60 11.97 -8.07
C LEU A 227 -3.53 10.46 -8.28
N LYS A 228 -4.55 9.71 -7.86
CA LYS A 228 -4.67 8.27 -8.11
C LYS A 228 -4.65 7.97 -9.61
N THR A 229 -5.49 8.64 -10.38
CA THR A 229 -5.56 8.44 -11.84
C THR A 229 -4.20 8.69 -12.51
N LYS A 230 -3.50 9.78 -12.13
CA LYS A 230 -2.15 10.09 -12.65
C LYS A 230 -1.14 9.01 -12.26
N ALA A 231 -1.09 8.65 -10.97
CA ALA A 231 -0.15 7.66 -10.45
C ALA A 231 -0.36 6.26 -11.04
N TYR A 232 -1.61 5.83 -11.20
CA TYR A 232 -1.96 4.53 -11.77
C TYR A 232 -1.61 4.43 -13.25
N LYS A 233 -1.85 5.49 -14.00
CA LYS A 233 -1.42 5.56 -15.39
C LYS A 233 0.10 5.41 -15.51
N ALA A 234 0.86 6.18 -14.74
CA ALA A 234 2.32 6.11 -14.72
C ALA A 234 2.83 4.72 -14.28
N ALA A 235 2.17 4.08 -13.31
CA ALA A 235 2.52 2.74 -12.87
C ALA A 235 2.29 1.69 -13.96
N ALA A 236 1.13 1.71 -14.63
CA ALA A 236 0.82 0.78 -15.71
C ALA A 236 1.80 0.92 -16.89
N GLU A 237 2.13 2.15 -17.27
CA GLU A 237 3.14 2.44 -18.29
C GLU A 237 4.53 1.93 -17.87
N ALA A 238 4.94 2.18 -16.62
CA ALA A 238 6.23 1.73 -16.10
C ALA A 238 6.34 0.20 -16.06
N ILE A 239 5.26 -0.51 -15.66
CA ILE A 239 5.20 -1.97 -15.69
C ILE A 239 5.36 -2.47 -17.13
N ALA A 240 4.61 -1.91 -18.07
CA ALA A 240 4.68 -2.29 -19.48
C ALA A 240 6.07 -2.06 -20.06
N LEU A 241 6.68 -0.89 -19.81
CA LEU A 241 8.01 -0.55 -20.33
C LEU A 241 9.12 -1.43 -19.74
N ARG A 242 9.03 -1.81 -18.47
CA ARG A 242 10.07 -2.59 -17.79
C ARG A 242 9.99 -4.08 -18.11
N TYR A 243 8.80 -4.63 -18.19
CA TYR A 243 8.59 -6.08 -18.16
C TYR A 243 7.89 -6.65 -19.38
N ALA A 244 7.11 -5.84 -20.16
CA ALA A 244 6.39 -6.36 -21.32
C ALA A 244 7.37 -6.68 -22.48
N ARG A 245 7.33 -7.95 -22.91
CA ARG A 245 8.12 -8.48 -24.04
C ARG A 245 7.22 -9.17 -25.06
#